data_a91a925b275033a52d4295f716aef16a
#
_entry.id   a91a925b275033a52d4295f716aef16a
#
_cell.length_a   1.000
_cell.length_b   1.000
_cell.length_c   1.000
_cell.angle_alpha   90.00
_cell.angle_beta   90.00
_cell.angle_gamma   90.00
#
_symmetry.space_group_name_H-M   'P 1'
#
loop_
_entity.id
_entity.type
_entity.pdbx_description
1 polymer ?
#
loop_
_entity_poly.entity_id
_entity_poly.type
_entity_poly.pdbx_seq_one_letter_code
_entity_poly.pdbx_strand_id
1 'polypeptide(L)'
;PVYHSMPNRHWDLAAWFANAEKAKRCIGWQAQTRFRDGLSKTAEWYGSLEDKERYHQSSKKFGLDTTHSVSAIIACYKDGLAIPIMYQRLKETFTKLQIDYEIIFVNDNSPDDSEEVIRSLSRKDRRVIGISHSRNFGSQSAFRSGMAIAVKNACVLLDGDLQDPPELIELFLAKWREGYDVVYGCRKKRQASSFMQWA
;
A
#
# COMPACT_ATOMS: atom_id res chain seq x y z
N PRO A 1 -19.71 -13.88 -0.80
CA PRO A 1 -18.34 -14.00 -0.36
C PRO A 1 -18.27 -15.01 0.78
N VAL A 2 -17.47 -16.09 0.60
CA VAL A 2 -17.23 -17.07 1.66
C VAL A 2 -16.15 -16.47 2.56
N TYR A 3 -16.57 -15.90 3.69
CA TYR A 3 -15.67 -15.51 4.77
C TYR A 3 -15.29 -16.79 5.52
N HIS A 4 -14.00 -17.03 5.81
CA HIS A 4 -13.40 -18.18 6.52
C HIS A 4 -12.73 -19.25 5.66
N SER A 5 -11.99 -18.85 4.62
CA SER A 5 -11.20 -19.81 3.83
C SER A 5 -9.76 -20.07 4.33
N MET A 6 -9.32 -19.39 5.39
CA MET A 6 -8.00 -19.61 5.98
C MET A 6 -8.12 -20.16 7.39
N PRO A 7 -7.30 -21.19 7.78
CA PRO A 7 -7.23 -21.62 9.16
C PRO A 7 -6.73 -20.47 10.04
N ASN A 8 -7.30 -20.31 11.24
CA ASN A 8 -6.86 -19.34 12.21
C ASN A 8 -5.38 -19.52 12.50
N ARG A 9 -4.62 -18.43 12.46
CA ARG A 9 -3.22 -18.42 12.87
C ARG A 9 -3.17 -18.26 14.39
N HIS A 10 -2.09 -18.71 15.03
CA HIS A 10 -1.95 -18.63 16.49
C HIS A 10 -2.02 -17.20 17.06
N TRP A 11 -1.85 -16.16 16.20
CA TRP A 11 -2.01 -14.74 16.56
C TRP A 11 -3.36 -14.13 16.14
N ASP A 12 -4.26 -14.92 15.52
CA ASP A 12 -5.59 -14.44 15.17
C ASP A 12 -6.44 -14.42 16.44
N LEU A 13 -6.85 -13.23 16.85
CA LEU A 13 -7.72 -13.04 18.00
C LEU A 13 -9.17 -13.02 17.53
N ALA A 14 -10.05 -13.65 18.32
CA ALA A 14 -11.50 -13.62 18.10
C ALA A 14 -12.09 -12.20 18.18
N ALA A 15 -11.39 -11.28 18.82
CA ALA A 15 -11.75 -9.87 18.91
C ALA A 15 -10.49 -8.99 18.93
N TRP A 16 -10.53 -7.89 18.19
CA TRP A 16 -9.49 -6.85 18.21
C TRP A 16 -10.01 -5.67 19.01
N PHE A 17 -9.26 -5.27 20.03
CA PHE A 17 -9.56 -4.07 20.81
C PHE A 17 -8.27 -3.36 21.19
N ALA A 18 -8.32 -2.04 21.23
CA ALA A 18 -7.24 -1.22 21.71
C ALA A 18 -7.49 -0.84 23.17
N ASN A 19 -6.47 -0.98 24.03
CA ASN A 19 -6.53 -0.48 25.38
C ASN A 19 -6.17 1.02 25.38
N ALA A 20 -7.17 1.87 25.56
CA ALA A 20 -7.02 3.32 25.60
C ALA A 20 -6.45 3.86 26.94
N GLU A 21 -6.22 3.03 27.94
CA GLU A 21 -5.75 3.47 29.26
C GLU A 21 -4.39 4.16 29.24
N LYS A 22 -3.50 3.71 28.33
CA LYS A 22 -2.20 4.36 28.14
C LYS A 22 -2.38 5.78 27.61
N ALA A 23 -3.25 5.99 26.64
CA ALA A 23 -3.54 7.32 26.11
C ALA A 23 -4.15 8.23 27.19
N LYS A 24 -5.08 7.70 27.99
CA LYS A 24 -5.68 8.44 29.11
C LYS A 24 -4.61 8.89 30.13
N ARG A 25 -3.68 8.00 30.48
CA ARG A 25 -2.62 8.30 31.46
C ARG A 25 -1.56 9.26 30.91
N CYS A 26 -1.16 9.11 29.65
CA CYS A 26 -0.05 9.88 29.08
C CYS A 26 -0.44 11.25 28.57
N ILE A 27 -1.66 11.41 28.02
CA ILE A 27 -2.11 12.64 27.33
C ILE A 27 -3.53 13.05 27.72
N GLY A 28 -4.14 12.41 28.74
CA GLY A 28 -5.50 12.73 29.20
C GLY A 28 -6.61 12.38 28.19
N TRP A 29 -6.30 11.72 27.10
CA TRP A 29 -7.26 11.41 26.06
C TRP A 29 -8.19 10.25 26.45
N GLN A 30 -9.48 10.45 26.23
CA GLN A 30 -10.50 9.42 26.39
C GLN A 30 -11.49 9.48 25.23
N ALA A 31 -11.89 8.31 24.72
CA ALA A 31 -12.90 8.23 23.68
C ALA A 31 -14.25 8.79 24.19
N GLN A 32 -14.79 9.77 23.49
CA GLN A 32 -16.07 10.44 23.83
C GLN A 32 -17.26 9.72 23.19
N THR A 33 -17.05 8.93 22.16
CA THR A 33 -18.09 8.28 21.39
C THR A 33 -17.81 6.78 21.31
N ARG A 34 -18.80 5.96 21.60
CA ARG A 34 -18.72 4.52 21.40
C ARG A 34 -18.63 4.21 19.89
N PHE A 35 -17.92 3.15 19.52
CA PHE A 35 -17.73 2.78 18.11
C PHE A 35 -19.05 2.67 17.34
N ARG A 36 -20.05 1.98 17.92
CA ARG A 36 -21.38 1.82 17.31
C ARG A 36 -22.06 3.17 17.09
N ASP A 37 -22.02 4.05 18.08
CA ASP A 37 -22.66 5.37 18.01
C ASP A 37 -21.93 6.27 16.99
N GLY A 38 -20.61 6.17 16.93
CA GLY A 38 -19.79 6.84 15.93
C GLY A 38 -20.12 6.37 14.50
N LEU A 39 -20.26 5.07 14.32
CA LEU A 39 -20.62 4.49 13.03
C LEU A 39 -22.03 4.93 12.58
N SER A 40 -23.02 4.90 13.51
CA SER A 40 -24.38 5.39 13.22
C SER A 40 -24.38 6.87 12.83
N LYS A 41 -23.69 7.72 13.57
CA LYS A 41 -23.54 9.16 13.26
C LYS A 41 -22.87 9.39 11.91
N THR A 42 -21.86 8.59 11.57
CA THR A 42 -21.19 8.67 10.27
C THR A 42 -22.14 8.26 9.14
N ALA A 43 -22.91 7.21 9.33
CA ALA A 43 -23.90 6.74 8.35
C ALA A 43 -25.03 7.76 8.17
N GLU A 44 -25.54 8.35 9.26
CA GLU A 44 -26.54 9.40 9.23
C GLU A 44 -26.02 10.65 8.52
N TRP A 45 -24.81 11.09 8.89
CA TRP A 45 -24.16 12.22 8.22
C TRP A 45 -23.99 11.95 6.72
N TYR A 46 -23.48 10.79 6.32
CA TYR A 46 -23.39 10.45 4.91
C TYR A 46 -24.75 10.37 4.22
N GLY A 47 -25.76 9.85 4.94
CA GLY A 47 -27.17 9.82 4.48
C GLY A 47 -27.76 11.21 4.22
N SER A 48 -27.41 12.19 5.05
CA SER A 48 -27.91 13.57 4.98
C SER A 48 -27.23 14.44 3.92
N LEU A 49 -26.17 13.96 3.28
CA LEU A 49 -25.52 14.72 2.20
C LEU A 49 -26.47 14.83 1.00
N GLU A 50 -26.86 16.06 0.69
CA GLU A 50 -27.76 16.38 -0.45
C GLU A 50 -27.12 16.02 -1.79
N ASP A 51 -25.80 16.07 -1.87
CA ASP A 51 -25.04 15.79 -3.09
C ASP A 51 -23.93 14.78 -2.81
N LYS A 52 -24.30 13.51 -2.69
CA LYS A 52 -23.35 12.39 -2.54
C LYS A 52 -22.40 12.32 -3.75
N GLU A 53 -22.90 12.68 -4.91
CA GLU A 53 -22.16 12.74 -6.17
C GLU A 53 -21.06 13.81 -6.11
N ARG A 54 -21.30 14.91 -5.38
CA ARG A 54 -20.30 15.95 -5.16
C ARG A 54 -19.12 15.48 -4.30
N TYR A 55 -19.37 14.53 -3.38
CA TYR A 55 -18.31 13.87 -2.60
C TYR A 55 -17.49 12.91 -3.47
N HIS A 56 -18.14 12.21 -4.39
CA HIS A 56 -17.45 11.41 -5.42
C HIS A 56 -16.86 12.28 -6.53
N GLN A 57 -17.48 13.41 -6.84
CA GLN A 57 -16.98 14.38 -7.84
C GLN A 57 -15.90 15.31 -7.29
N SER A 58 -15.77 15.48 -5.97
CA SER A 58 -14.67 16.28 -5.40
C SER A 58 -13.33 15.64 -5.71
N SER A 59 -13.24 14.34 -5.81
CA SER A 59 -12.06 13.64 -6.33
C SER A 59 -11.83 13.94 -7.83
N LYS A 60 -12.87 14.15 -8.63
CA LYS A 60 -12.79 14.56 -10.04
C LYS A 60 -12.50 16.07 -10.20
N LYS A 61 -12.92 16.91 -9.25
CA LYS A 61 -12.83 18.37 -9.31
C LYS A 61 -11.44 18.93 -8.95
N PHE A 62 -10.57 18.12 -8.35
CA PHE A 62 -9.16 18.47 -8.11
C PHE A 62 -8.28 18.31 -9.35
N GLY A 63 -8.85 18.29 -10.56
CA GLY A 63 -8.08 18.16 -11.79
C GLY A 63 -7.35 16.84 -11.89
N LEU A 64 -7.82 15.84 -11.14
CA LEU A 64 -7.41 14.46 -11.34
C LEU A 64 -7.93 14.06 -12.70
N ASP A 65 -7.03 14.13 -13.66
CA ASP A 65 -7.23 13.65 -15.02
C ASP A 65 -7.90 12.27 -14.93
N THR A 66 -8.90 12.02 -15.77
CA THR A 66 -9.58 10.73 -15.88
C THR A 66 -8.64 9.61 -16.36
N THR A 67 -7.40 9.94 -16.65
CA THR A 67 -6.33 8.99 -16.90
C THR A 67 -6.01 8.27 -15.61
N HIS A 68 -6.23 6.96 -15.60
CA HIS A 68 -5.91 6.09 -14.47
C HIS A 68 -4.41 6.17 -14.20
N SER A 69 -4.01 6.84 -13.11
CA SER A 69 -2.62 7.00 -12.70
C SER A 69 -2.33 6.21 -11.42
N VAL A 70 -1.09 5.76 -11.24
CA VAL A 70 -0.72 4.82 -10.18
C VAL A 70 0.53 5.26 -9.42
N SER A 71 0.45 5.24 -8.09
CA SER A 71 1.61 5.28 -7.21
C SER A 71 2.01 3.85 -6.83
N ALA A 72 3.14 3.36 -7.34
CA ALA A 72 3.70 2.09 -6.89
C ALA A 72 4.55 2.32 -5.64
N ILE A 73 4.19 1.70 -4.52
CA ILE A 73 4.85 1.83 -3.23
C ILE A 73 5.56 0.53 -2.91
N ILE A 74 6.88 0.60 -2.78
CA ILE A 74 7.74 -0.56 -2.59
C ILE A 74 8.41 -0.48 -1.22
N ALA A 75 8.08 -1.43 -0.33
CA ALA A 75 8.75 -1.57 0.96
C ALA A 75 10.05 -2.35 0.77
N CYS A 76 11.18 -1.76 1.17
CA CYS A 76 12.51 -2.31 0.96
C CYS A 76 13.25 -2.54 2.28
N TYR A 77 13.75 -3.76 2.47
CA TYR A 77 14.66 -4.10 3.57
C TYR A 77 15.62 -5.21 3.15
N LYS A 78 16.90 -4.87 2.96
CA LYS A 78 17.96 -5.75 2.41
C LYS A 78 17.71 -6.13 0.95
N ASP A 79 17.21 -5.19 0.16
CA ASP A 79 16.79 -5.40 -1.22
C ASP A 79 17.67 -4.64 -2.23
N GLY A 80 18.88 -4.21 -1.85
CA GLY A 80 19.76 -3.38 -2.68
C GLY A 80 19.93 -3.91 -4.11
N LEU A 81 20.11 -5.22 -4.28
CA LEU A 81 20.24 -5.86 -5.60
C LEU A 81 18.89 -5.99 -6.34
N ALA A 82 17.78 -6.07 -5.61
CA ALA A 82 16.45 -6.23 -6.20
C ALA A 82 15.83 -4.92 -6.68
N ILE A 83 16.14 -3.80 -6.02
CA ILE A 83 15.58 -2.47 -6.32
C ILE A 83 15.76 -2.04 -7.78
N PRO A 84 16.94 -2.17 -8.42
CA PRO A 84 17.10 -1.79 -9.82
C PRO A 84 16.26 -2.66 -10.77
N ILE A 85 16.10 -3.94 -10.44
CA ILE A 85 15.30 -4.90 -11.21
C ILE A 85 13.82 -4.54 -11.08
N MET A 86 13.35 -4.29 -9.85
CA MET A 86 11.99 -3.85 -9.57
C MET A 86 11.66 -2.55 -10.32
N TYR A 87 12.55 -1.56 -10.25
CA TYR A 87 12.39 -0.30 -10.98
C TYR A 87 12.22 -0.53 -12.49
N GLN A 88 13.08 -1.34 -13.09
CA GLN A 88 13.03 -1.59 -14.53
C GLN A 88 11.72 -2.28 -14.94
N ARG A 89 11.31 -3.32 -14.20
CA ARG A 89 10.07 -4.07 -14.46
C ARG A 89 8.83 -3.20 -14.28
N LEU A 90 8.78 -2.36 -13.24
CA LEU A 90 7.69 -1.39 -13.04
C LEU A 90 7.62 -0.39 -14.18
N LYS A 91 8.77 0.17 -14.58
CA LYS A 91 8.85 1.12 -15.70
C LYS A 91 8.34 0.50 -17.02
N GLU A 92 8.75 -0.72 -17.33
CA GLU A 92 8.28 -1.46 -18.50
C GLU A 92 6.77 -1.72 -18.44
N THR A 93 6.27 -2.17 -17.28
CA THR A 93 4.85 -2.42 -17.05
C THR A 93 4.01 -1.16 -17.27
N PHE A 94 4.38 -0.04 -16.64
CA PHE A 94 3.64 1.21 -16.79
C PHE A 94 3.76 1.82 -18.20
N THR A 95 4.90 1.67 -18.84
CA THR A 95 5.08 2.10 -20.24
C THR A 95 4.18 1.30 -21.19
N LYS A 96 4.12 -0.03 -21.03
CA LYS A 96 3.20 -0.90 -21.78
C LYS A 96 1.74 -0.51 -21.58
N LEU A 97 1.37 -0.17 -20.34
CA LEU A 97 0.00 0.20 -19.97
C LEU A 97 -0.37 1.63 -20.40
N GLN A 98 0.60 2.44 -20.81
CA GLN A 98 0.43 3.84 -21.20
C GLN A 98 -0.30 4.69 -20.14
N ILE A 99 0.02 4.47 -18.86
CA ILE A 99 -0.54 5.21 -17.74
C ILE A 99 0.50 6.11 -17.09
N ASP A 100 0.03 7.20 -16.50
CA ASP A 100 0.89 8.05 -15.66
C ASP A 100 1.17 7.34 -14.33
N TYR A 101 2.40 7.50 -13.82
CA TYR A 101 2.83 6.79 -12.62
C TYR A 101 3.92 7.51 -11.84
N GLU A 102 4.06 7.12 -10.59
CA GLU A 102 5.23 7.36 -9.76
C GLU A 102 5.63 6.06 -9.04
N ILE A 103 6.90 5.97 -8.66
CA ILE A 103 7.46 4.83 -7.93
C ILE A 103 8.05 5.36 -6.63
N ILE A 104 7.53 4.89 -5.50
CA ILE A 104 7.93 5.31 -4.17
C ILE A 104 8.63 4.13 -3.48
N PHE A 105 9.95 4.18 -3.42
CA PHE A 105 10.73 3.22 -2.64
C PHE A 105 10.85 3.69 -1.20
N VAL A 106 10.47 2.85 -0.27
CA VAL A 106 10.59 3.12 1.18
C VAL A 106 11.63 2.18 1.76
N ASN A 107 12.83 2.71 2.00
CA ASN A 107 13.90 2.01 2.69
C ASN A 107 13.61 1.97 4.19
N ASP A 108 13.33 0.80 4.73
CA ASP A 108 13.04 0.61 6.16
C ASP A 108 14.33 0.42 6.98
N ASN A 109 15.28 1.36 6.79
CA ASN A 109 16.59 1.36 7.42
C ASN A 109 17.37 0.07 7.13
N SER A 110 17.51 -0.25 5.86
CA SER A 110 18.32 -1.38 5.42
C SER A 110 19.80 -1.20 5.81
N PRO A 111 20.47 -2.28 6.25
CA PRO A 111 21.90 -2.24 6.55
C PRO A 111 22.80 -2.37 5.31
N ASP A 112 22.21 -2.66 4.13
CA ASP A 112 22.89 -2.77 2.85
C ASP A 112 22.90 -1.43 2.08
N ASP A 113 23.24 -1.47 0.80
CA ASP A 113 23.30 -0.30 -0.09
C ASP A 113 21.95 0.17 -0.65
N SER A 114 20.84 -0.36 -0.16
CA SER A 114 19.48 -0.03 -0.63
C SER A 114 19.21 1.48 -0.68
N GLU A 115 19.64 2.24 0.33
CA GLU A 115 19.47 3.70 0.35
C GLU A 115 20.19 4.40 -0.80
N GLU A 116 21.46 4.02 -1.03
CA GLU A 116 22.28 4.64 -2.09
C GLU A 116 21.73 4.31 -3.48
N VAL A 117 21.27 3.08 -3.68
CA VAL A 117 20.61 2.63 -4.92
C VAL A 117 19.35 3.44 -5.18
N ILE A 118 18.46 3.59 -4.20
CA ILE A 118 17.23 4.40 -4.32
C ILE A 118 17.58 5.85 -4.64
N ARG A 119 18.56 6.42 -3.94
CA ARG A 119 19.03 7.79 -4.16
C ARG A 119 19.57 7.98 -5.58
N SER A 120 20.28 7.01 -6.10
CA SER A 120 20.78 7.03 -7.48
C SER A 120 19.65 7.00 -8.51
N LEU A 121 18.63 6.18 -8.29
CA LEU A 121 17.46 6.10 -9.16
C LEU A 121 16.64 7.39 -9.15
N SER A 122 16.39 7.98 -7.98
CA SER A 122 15.63 9.23 -7.86
C SER A 122 16.31 10.43 -8.53
N ARG A 123 17.65 10.43 -8.61
CA ARG A 123 18.39 11.45 -9.38
C ARG A 123 18.25 11.27 -10.89
N LYS A 124 18.07 10.03 -11.37
CA LYS A 124 17.98 9.70 -12.80
C LYS A 124 16.56 9.79 -13.34
N ASP A 125 15.54 9.51 -12.54
CA ASP A 125 14.14 9.53 -12.95
C ASP A 125 13.30 10.30 -11.91
N ARG A 126 12.71 11.43 -12.31
CA ARG A 126 11.88 12.29 -11.45
C ARG A 126 10.61 11.62 -10.95
N ARG A 127 10.20 10.50 -11.55
CA ARG A 127 9.06 9.70 -11.12
C ARG A 127 9.41 8.76 -9.96
N VAL A 128 10.69 8.66 -9.61
CA VAL A 128 11.17 7.86 -8.48
C VAL A 128 11.36 8.74 -7.26
N ILE A 129 10.69 8.37 -6.18
CA ILE A 129 10.76 9.03 -4.88
C ILE A 129 11.36 8.02 -3.89
N GLY A 130 12.34 8.45 -3.10
CA GLY A 130 12.93 7.65 -2.02
C GLY A 130 12.54 8.19 -0.66
N ILE A 131 12.12 7.31 0.24
CA ILE A 131 11.95 7.58 1.67
C ILE A 131 12.90 6.67 2.42
N SER A 132 13.62 7.20 3.43
CA SER A 132 14.42 6.39 4.35
C SER A 132 13.89 6.56 5.77
N HIS A 133 13.61 5.46 6.44
CA HIS A 133 13.26 5.43 7.84
C HIS A 133 14.52 5.51 8.71
N SER A 134 14.40 6.09 9.90
CA SER A 134 15.50 6.19 10.86
C SER A 134 15.84 4.87 11.56
N ARG A 135 14.95 3.89 11.52
CA ARG A 135 15.12 2.50 11.98
C ARG A 135 14.14 1.60 11.26
N ASN A 136 14.30 0.29 11.36
CA ASN A 136 13.32 -0.67 10.86
C ASN A 136 12.02 -0.59 11.68
N PHE A 137 10.93 -0.23 11.02
CA PHE A 137 9.57 -0.15 11.57
C PHE A 137 8.64 -1.24 11.01
N GLY A 138 9.12 -2.05 10.07
CA GLY A 138 8.37 -3.10 9.38
C GLY A 138 7.65 -2.63 8.12
N SER A 139 7.37 -3.57 7.20
CA SER A 139 6.78 -3.30 5.89
C SER A 139 5.46 -2.53 5.94
N GLN A 140 4.60 -2.78 6.94
CA GLN A 140 3.35 -2.05 7.12
C GLN A 140 3.57 -0.55 7.34
N SER A 141 4.60 -0.19 8.11
CA SER A 141 4.97 1.21 8.33
C SER A 141 5.56 1.83 7.06
N ALA A 142 6.35 1.05 6.31
CA ALA A 142 6.90 1.48 5.03
C ALA A 142 5.77 1.77 4.02
N PHE A 143 4.81 0.88 3.87
CA PHE A 143 3.64 1.14 3.03
C PHE A 143 2.87 2.38 3.46
N ARG A 144 2.63 2.55 4.76
CA ARG A 144 1.95 3.74 5.28
C ARG A 144 2.71 5.03 4.96
N SER A 145 4.03 5.04 5.09
CA SER A 145 4.86 6.20 4.75
C SER A 145 4.79 6.53 3.26
N GLY A 146 4.82 5.53 2.40
CA GLY A 146 4.66 5.71 0.96
C GLY A 146 3.27 6.23 0.58
N MET A 147 2.21 5.63 1.13
CA MET A 147 0.83 6.09 0.89
C MET A 147 0.58 7.52 1.35
N ALA A 148 1.27 7.99 2.39
CA ALA A 148 1.10 9.35 2.91
C ALA A 148 1.57 10.45 1.93
N ILE A 149 2.45 10.13 1.00
CA ILE A 149 2.98 11.06 -0.01
C ILE A 149 2.53 10.74 -1.44
N ALA A 150 1.84 9.63 -1.63
CA ALA A 150 1.33 9.22 -2.93
C ALA A 150 0.32 10.24 -3.48
N VAL A 151 0.46 10.62 -4.76
CA VAL A 151 -0.37 11.67 -5.38
C VAL A 151 -1.17 11.19 -6.58
N LYS A 152 -1.06 9.90 -6.96
CA LYS A 152 -1.80 9.33 -8.08
C LYS A 152 -3.17 8.80 -7.65
N ASN A 153 -4.00 8.39 -8.63
CA ASN A 153 -5.39 7.98 -8.40
C ASN A 153 -5.53 6.67 -7.62
N ALA A 154 -4.57 5.78 -7.72
CA ALA A 154 -4.53 4.52 -6.99
C ALA A 154 -3.13 4.22 -6.47
N CYS A 155 -3.04 3.43 -5.39
CA CYS A 155 -1.80 2.92 -4.85
C CYS A 155 -1.68 1.42 -5.10
N VAL A 156 -0.50 0.97 -5.54
CA VAL A 156 -0.13 -0.44 -5.58
C VAL A 156 0.98 -0.68 -4.56
N LEU A 157 0.80 -1.66 -3.70
CA LEU A 157 1.75 -2.02 -2.64
C LEU A 157 2.49 -3.30 -3.04
N LEU A 158 3.82 -3.28 -3.03
CA LEU A 158 4.68 -4.40 -3.39
C LEU A 158 5.85 -4.52 -2.40
N ASP A 159 6.22 -5.74 -2.04
CA ASP A 159 7.49 -5.99 -1.34
C ASP A 159 8.68 -5.88 -2.32
N GLY A 160 9.83 -5.40 -1.83
CA GLY A 160 11.03 -5.14 -2.64
C GLY A 160 11.77 -6.38 -3.11
N ASP A 161 11.41 -7.56 -2.61
CA ASP A 161 12.12 -8.85 -2.78
C ASP A 161 11.84 -9.58 -4.11
N LEU A 162 11.10 -8.97 -5.03
CA LEU A 162 10.70 -9.50 -6.34
C LEU A 162 9.79 -10.75 -6.29
N GLN A 163 9.27 -11.15 -5.13
CA GLN A 163 8.35 -12.29 -5.05
C GLN A 163 6.98 -11.98 -5.63
N ASP A 164 6.58 -10.72 -5.64
CA ASP A 164 5.34 -10.25 -6.23
C ASP A 164 5.63 -9.62 -7.60
N PRO A 165 5.19 -10.26 -8.70
CA PRO A 165 5.48 -9.76 -10.05
C PRO A 165 4.77 -8.42 -10.32
N PRO A 166 5.49 -7.33 -10.63
CA PRO A 166 4.86 -6.04 -10.92
C PRO A 166 3.96 -6.09 -12.17
N GLU A 167 4.12 -7.07 -13.03
CA GLU A 167 3.27 -7.29 -14.21
C GLU A 167 1.81 -7.60 -13.85
N LEU A 168 1.53 -8.07 -12.61
CA LEU A 168 0.17 -8.26 -12.11
C LEU A 168 -0.61 -6.95 -11.98
N ILE A 169 0.06 -5.80 -11.98
CA ILE A 169 -0.56 -4.47 -11.97
C ILE A 169 -1.56 -4.33 -13.13
N GLU A 170 -1.28 -4.92 -14.28
CA GLU A 170 -2.21 -4.93 -15.41
C GLU A 170 -3.57 -5.53 -15.03
N LEU A 171 -3.57 -6.66 -14.34
CA LEU A 171 -4.79 -7.32 -13.89
C LEU A 171 -5.49 -6.54 -12.78
N PHE A 172 -4.73 -5.94 -11.87
CA PHE A 172 -5.28 -5.11 -10.79
C PHE A 172 -5.97 -3.86 -11.35
N LEU A 173 -5.34 -3.22 -12.34
CA LEU A 173 -5.92 -2.06 -13.01
C LEU A 173 -7.19 -2.41 -13.79
N ALA A 174 -7.24 -3.59 -14.42
CA ALA A 174 -8.46 -4.05 -15.08
C ALA A 174 -9.63 -4.14 -14.09
N LYS A 175 -9.39 -4.72 -12.90
CA LYS A 175 -10.40 -4.80 -11.85
C LYS A 175 -10.77 -3.44 -11.26
N TRP A 176 -9.81 -2.56 -11.05
CA TRP A 176 -10.09 -1.20 -10.60
C TRP A 176 -10.97 -0.45 -11.62
N ARG A 177 -10.72 -0.60 -12.91
CA ARG A 177 -11.56 -0.02 -13.98
C ARG A 177 -12.98 -0.59 -14.02
N GLU A 178 -13.19 -1.81 -13.52
CA GLU A 178 -14.51 -2.40 -13.31
C GLU A 178 -15.24 -1.81 -12.08
N GLY A 179 -14.58 -0.91 -11.30
CA GLY A 179 -15.17 -0.24 -10.14
C GLY A 179 -14.84 -0.85 -8.78
N TYR A 180 -13.86 -1.76 -8.69
CA TYR A 180 -13.41 -2.29 -7.41
C TYR A 180 -12.48 -1.30 -6.72
N ASP A 181 -12.78 -0.91 -5.48
CA ASP A 181 -11.95 0.00 -4.67
C ASP A 181 -10.68 -0.65 -4.15
N VAL A 182 -10.71 -1.95 -3.87
CA VAL A 182 -9.57 -2.73 -3.37
C VAL A 182 -9.43 -4.02 -4.17
N VAL A 183 -8.24 -4.22 -4.74
CA VAL A 183 -7.87 -5.41 -5.50
C VAL A 183 -6.62 -6.03 -4.88
N TYR A 184 -6.63 -7.32 -4.63
CA TYR A 184 -5.48 -8.02 -4.07
C TYR A 184 -5.20 -9.35 -4.76
N GLY A 185 -3.93 -9.72 -4.84
CA GLY A 185 -3.46 -10.99 -5.38
C GLY A 185 -3.53 -12.12 -4.34
N CYS A 186 -4.11 -13.27 -4.71
CA CYS A 186 -4.07 -14.48 -3.89
C CYS A 186 -3.06 -15.47 -4.46
N ARG A 187 -2.01 -15.82 -3.71
CA ARG A 187 -1.08 -16.87 -4.10
C ARG A 187 -1.75 -18.25 -4.01
N LYS A 188 -1.94 -18.92 -5.15
CA LYS A 188 -2.56 -20.27 -5.20
C LYS A 188 -1.61 -21.39 -4.77
N LYS A 189 -0.27 -21.24 -4.98
CA LYS A 189 0.78 -22.19 -4.53
C LYS A 189 2.03 -21.39 -4.15
N ARG A 190 2.62 -21.64 -2.97
CA ARG A 190 4.03 -21.30 -2.74
C ARG A 190 4.85 -22.27 -3.58
N GLN A 191 5.69 -21.76 -4.47
CA GLN A 191 6.83 -22.56 -4.93
C GLN A 191 7.75 -22.69 -3.71
N ALA A 192 7.70 -23.84 -3.05
CA ALA A 192 8.74 -24.21 -2.11
C ALA A 192 10.03 -24.21 -2.92
N SER A 193 10.97 -23.34 -2.55
CA SER A 193 12.31 -23.38 -3.14
C SER A 193 12.84 -24.79 -2.89
N SER A 194 13.17 -25.50 -3.96
CA SER A 194 13.65 -26.89 -3.97
C SER A 194 14.95 -27.09 -3.16
N PHE A 195 15.49 -26.01 -2.61
CA PHE A 195 16.76 -25.98 -1.86
C PHE A 195 16.62 -26.29 -0.36
N MET A 196 15.39 -26.32 0.17
CA MET A 196 15.18 -26.57 1.61
C MET A 196 14.64 -27.98 1.93
N GLN A 197 14.71 -28.90 0.98
CA GLN A 197 14.35 -30.32 1.18
C GLN A 197 15.56 -31.25 1.39
N TRP A 198 16.77 -30.71 1.52
CA TRP A 198 18.00 -31.48 1.77
C TRP A 198 18.81 -30.88 2.93
N ALA A 199 18.23 -30.85 4.12
CA ALA A 199 18.97 -30.66 5.37
C ALA A 199 18.24 -31.40 6.49
#